data_a6065a7363740351a3b0c512e78252bc
#
_entry.id   a6065a7363740351a3b0c512e78252bc
#
_cell.length_a   1.000
_cell.length_b   1.000
_cell.length_c   1.000
_cell.angle_alpha   90.00
_cell.angle_beta   90.00
_cell.angle_gamma   90.00
#
_symmetry.space_group_name_H-M   'P 1'
#
loop_
_entity.id
_entity.type
_entity.pdbx_description
1 polymer ?
#
loop_
_entity_poly.entity_id
_entity_poly.type
_entity_poly.pdbx_seq_one_letter_code
_entity_poly.pdbx_strand_id
1 'polypeptide(L)'
;MRSAFLGHRADAVVINRMFTEFMVKDYVKSVKGTRFPVSFHTPVSQERMDGIVKEFVKLRGDLFTVGIVCKEYVDLAHYGGATNEWRAFYLDRNLLNVCRNSNQPTNVAKPPEELVLACSNLGSPYYTVDFAERVDGTWIVVETGDGQVSGLAAAQDPVIYYQVLADALERRMRTEAGLVRLAFGPSATLRRVCRGGGVATRKRRCRICVGLSVLMKRSPLIWLTDGLEN
;
A
#
# COMPACT_ATOMS: atom_id res chain seq x y z
N MET A 1 -7.61 -11.50 -4.62
CA MET A 1 -6.37 -12.11 -5.17
C MET A 1 -5.69 -12.87 -4.04
N ARG A 2 -5.41 -14.17 -4.24
CA ARG A 2 -4.75 -15.03 -3.24
C ARG A 2 -3.26 -14.80 -3.20
N SER A 3 -2.62 -14.99 -2.04
CA SER A 3 -1.16 -14.86 -1.87
C SER A 3 -0.65 -15.90 -0.87
N ALA A 4 0.55 -16.41 -1.11
CA ALA A 4 1.26 -17.31 -0.19
C ALA A 4 2.62 -16.71 0.16
N PHE A 5 2.89 -16.57 1.47
CA PHE A 5 4.16 -16.09 2.01
C PHE A 5 5.01 -17.29 2.41
N LEU A 6 6.17 -17.48 1.79
CA LEU A 6 6.88 -18.76 1.78
C LEU A 6 8.31 -18.69 2.38
N GLY A 7 8.68 -17.60 3.03
CA GLY A 7 10.03 -17.42 3.56
C GLY A 7 11.08 -17.55 2.45
N HIS A 8 12.11 -18.40 2.66
CA HIS A 8 13.19 -18.59 1.69
C HIS A 8 12.99 -19.82 0.78
N ARG A 9 11.98 -20.64 1.02
CA ARG A 9 11.70 -21.83 0.22
C ARG A 9 10.22 -21.90 -0.11
N ALA A 10 9.93 -22.05 -1.39
CA ALA A 10 8.56 -22.21 -1.87
C ALA A 10 8.22 -23.70 -1.97
N ASP A 11 7.12 -24.12 -1.34
CA ASP A 11 6.61 -25.49 -1.39
C ASP A 11 5.69 -25.66 -2.60
N ALA A 12 6.10 -26.51 -3.55
CA ALA A 12 5.34 -26.77 -4.76
C ALA A 12 3.98 -27.41 -4.47
N VAL A 13 3.81 -28.18 -3.40
CA VAL A 13 2.52 -28.79 -3.02
C VAL A 13 1.52 -27.69 -2.62
N VAL A 14 1.97 -26.72 -1.83
CA VAL A 14 1.16 -25.57 -1.43
C VAL A 14 0.78 -24.75 -2.65
N ILE A 15 1.74 -24.43 -3.52
CA ILE A 15 1.52 -23.64 -4.73
C ILE A 15 0.51 -24.31 -5.65
N ASN A 16 0.65 -25.60 -5.92
CA ASN A 16 -0.22 -26.36 -6.80
C ASN A 16 -1.66 -26.46 -6.27
N ARG A 17 -1.85 -26.42 -4.94
CA ARG A 17 -3.20 -26.41 -4.32
C ARG A 17 -3.84 -25.02 -4.36
N MET A 18 -3.03 -23.97 -4.25
CA MET A 18 -3.54 -22.60 -4.12
C MET A 18 -3.82 -21.92 -5.45
N PHE A 19 -3.01 -22.20 -6.48
CA PHE A 19 -3.02 -21.44 -7.73
C PHE A 19 -3.17 -22.35 -8.95
N THR A 20 -3.79 -21.86 -10.00
CA THR A 20 -3.71 -22.37 -11.37
C THR A 20 -2.58 -21.69 -12.13
N GLU A 21 -2.38 -20.41 -11.83
CA GLU A 21 -1.30 -19.60 -12.36
C GLU A 21 -0.86 -18.61 -11.30
N PHE A 22 0.45 -18.38 -11.17
CA PHE A 22 1.01 -17.53 -10.13
C PHE A 22 2.18 -16.70 -10.63
N MET A 23 2.40 -15.57 -9.98
CA MET A 23 3.60 -14.73 -10.13
C MET A 23 4.46 -14.80 -8.87
N VAL A 24 5.77 -14.54 -9.04
CA VAL A 24 6.73 -14.52 -7.93
C VAL A 24 7.21 -13.11 -7.68
N LYS A 25 7.26 -12.74 -6.41
CA LYS A 25 7.86 -11.49 -5.92
C LYS A 25 8.55 -11.72 -4.58
N ASP A 26 9.39 -10.77 -4.15
CA ASP A 26 9.76 -10.67 -2.73
C ASP A 26 8.68 -9.88 -1.97
N TYR A 27 8.90 -9.60 -0.70
CA TYR A 27 7.94 -8.85 0.12
C TYR A 27 7.68 -7.43 -0.40
N VAL A 28 8.58 -6.87 -1.19
CA VAL A 28 8.49 -5.48 -1.67
C VAL A 28 8.18 -5.40 -3.16
N LYS A 29 8.93 -6.14 -4.00
CA LYS A 29 8.89 -5.97 -5.47
C LYS A 29 8.91 -7.30 -6.22
N SER A 30 8.37 -7.29 -7.44
CA SER A 30 8.63 -8.30 -8.47
C SER A 30 9.85 -7.90 -9.32
N VAL A 31 10.33 -8.82 -10.15
CA VAL A 31 11.33 -8.53 -11.20
C VAL A 31 10.59 -8.01 -12.43
N LYS A 32 10.98 -6.83 -12.92
CA LYS A 32 10.40 -6.21 -14.11
C LYS A 32 11.50 -5.90 -15.12
N GLY A 33 11.17 -5.91 -16.42
CA GLY A 33 12.09 -5.54 -17.49
C GLY A 33 13.23 -6.55 -17.73
N THR A 34 13.06 -7.81 -17.33
CA THR A 34 14.00 -8.90 -17.52
C THR A 34 13.39 -10.02 -18.36
N ARG A 35 14.16 -11.11 -18.60
CA ARG A 35 13.64 -12.33 -19.23
C ARG A 35 12.91 -13.27 -18.23
N PHE A 36 12.83 -12.90 -16.96
CA PHE A 36 12.10 -13.70 -15.98
C PHE A 36 10.60 -13.71 -16.31
N PRO A 37 9.96 -14.88 -16.37
CA PRO A 37 8.55 -14.98 -16.71
C PRO A 37 7.68 -14.16 -15.75
N VAL A 38 6.63 -13.54 -16.28
CA VAL A 38 5.67 -12.76 -15.49
C VAL A 38 4.84 -13.68 -14.60
N SER A 39 4.53 -14.89 -15.11
CA SER A 39 3.73 -15.90 -14.41
C SER A 39 4.21 -17.31 -14.72
N PHE A 40 3.71 -18.25 -13.93
CA PHE A 40 4.00 -19.68 -14.02
C PHE A 40 2.71 -20.48 -13.83
N HIS A 41 2.47 -21.47 -14.69
CA HIS A 41 1.33 -22.38 -14.58
C HIS A 41 1.61 -23.53 -13.61
N THR A 42 0.58 -24.00 -12.93
CA THR A 42 0.59 -25.24 -12.18
C THR A 42 0.05 -26.40 -13.04
N PRO A 43 0.42 -27.67 -12.78
CA PRO A 43 1.26 -28.10 -11.68
C PRO A 43 2.75 -27.83 -11.93
N VAL A 44 3.47 -27.47 -10.89
CA VAL A 44 4.93 -27.27 -10.90
C VAL A 44 5.59 -28.29 -9.97
N SER A 45 6.72 -28.90 -10.41
CA SER A 45 7.52 -29.76 -9.54
C SER A 45 8.32 -28.97 -8.51
N GLN A 46 8.75 -29.60 -7.41
CA GLN A 46 9.59 -28.93 -6.41
C GLN A 46 10.93 -28.48 -7.02
N GLU A 47 11.55 -29.31 -7.85
CA GLU A 47 12.79 -28.95 -8.55
C GLU A 47 12.60 -27.69 -9.43
N ARG A 48 11.49 -27.63 -10.17
CA ARG A 48 11.16 -26.45 -10.99
C ARG A 48 10.92 -25.24 -10.11
N MET A 49 10.22 -25.37 -8.98
CA MET A 49 9.96 -24.29 -8.05
C MET A 49 11.26 -23.76 -7.42
N ASP A 50 12.16 -24.64 -7.01
CA ASP A 50 13.47 -24.28 -6.46
C ASP A 50 14.32 -23.51 -7.52
N GLY A 51 14.24 -23.92 -8.79
CA GLY A 51 14.87 -23.22 -9.91
C GLY A 51 14.30 -21.80 -10.12
N ILE A 52 12.98 -21.64 -10.07
CA ILE A 52 12.30 -20.34 -10.18
C ILE A 52 12.73 -19.41 -9.05
N VAL A 53 12.73 -19.90 -7.81
CA VAL A 53 13.15 -19.11 -6.64
C VAL A 53 14.62 -18.70 -6.75
N LYS A 54 15.50 -19.62 -7.12
CA LYS A 54 16.94 -19.34 -7.29
C LYS A 54 17.19 -18.26 -8.34
N GLU A 55 16.52 -18.35 -9.49
CA GLU A 55 16.63 -17.36 -10.56
C GLU A 55 16.09 -15.99 -10.11
N PHE A 56 14.92 -15.97 -9.44
CA PHE A 56 14.32 -14.74 -8.91
C PHE A 56 15.28 -14.06 -7.91
N VAL A 57 15.80 -14.79 -6.92
CA VAL A 57 16.74 -14.26 -5.92
C VAL A 57 17.99 -13.72 -6.59
N LYS A 58 18.55 -14.45 -7.58
CA LYS A 58 19.71 -13.98 -8.36
C LYS A 58 19.43 -12.64 -9.07
N LEU A 59 18.26 -12.48 -9.67
CA LEU A 59 17.88 -11.26 -10.37
C LEU A 59 17.59 -10.09 -9.42
N ARG A 60 17.13 -10.36 -8.20
CA ARG A 60 16.95 -9.35 -7.17
C ARG A 60 18.28 -8.92 -6.53
N GLY A 61 19.26 -9.82 -6.44
CA GLY A 61 20.54 -9.55 -5.80
C GLY A 61 20.39 -8.96 -4.41
N ASP A 62 21.12 -7.89 -4.11
CA ASP A 62 21.08 -7.17 -2.82
C ASP A 62 19.74 -6.49 -2.52
N LEU A 63 18.87 -6.39 -3.51
CA LEU A 63 17.51 -5.84 -3.33
C LEU A 63 16.49 -6.89 -2.89
N PHE A 64 16.90 -8.16 -2.74
CA PHE A 64 16.01 -9.20 -2.25
C PHE A 64 15.65 -8.97 -0.79
N THR A 65 14.34 -8.92 -0.51
CA THR A 65 13.83 -8.53 0.80
C THR A 65 13.03 -9.66 1.44
N VAL A 66 13.47 -10.10 2.60
CA VAL A 66 12.85 -11.01 3.56
C VAL A 66 12.56 -12.42 3.02
N GLY A 67 11.76 -12.56 1.96
CA GLY A 67 11.35 -13.89 1.47
C GLY A 67 10.53 -13.84 0.19
N ILE A 68 10.11 -15.01 -0.26
CA ILE A 68 9.33 -15.22 -1.48
C ILE A 68 7.84 -15.10 -1.17
N VAL A 69 7.14 -14.39 -2.04
CA VAL A 69 5.69 -14.32 -2.10
C VAL A 69 5.24 -14.83 -3.46
N CYS A 70 4.41 -15.86 -3.47
CA CYS A 70 3.66 -16.25 -4.66
C CYS A 70 2.27 -15.64 -4.60
N LYS A 71 1.89 -14.93 -5.65
CA LYS A 71 0.56 -14.32 -5.80
C LYS A 71 -0.17 -14.96 -6.98
N GLU A 72 -1.48 -15.10 -6.86
CA GLU A 72 -2.32 -15.47 -7.99
C GLU A 72 -2.08 -14.51 -9.15
N TYR A 73 -1.77 -15.06 -10.33
CA TYR A 73 -1.73 -14.26 -11.54
C TYR A 73 -3.16 -13.98 -12.00
N VAL A 74 -3.40 -12.75 -12.39
CA VAL A 74 -4.71 -12.30 -12.84
C VAL A 74 -4.53 -11.50 -14.13
N ASP A 75 -5.25 -11.90 -15.16
CA ASP A 75 -5.25 -11.16 -16.43
C ASP A 75 -5.95 -9.82 -16.26
N LEU A 76 -5.20 -8.75 -16.48
CA LEU A 76 -5.70 -7.39 -16.44
C LEU A 76 -6.10 -6.91 -17.84
N ALA A 77 -7.09 -6.05 -17.90
CA ALA A 77 -7.50 -5.41 -19.14
C ALA A 77 -6.39 -4.49 -19.66
N HIS A 78 -6.06 -4.61 -20.94
CA HIS A 78 -5.04 -3.82 -21.61
C HIS A 78 -5.66 -2.86 -22.64
N TYR A 79 -5.23 -1.62 -22.61
CA TYR A 79 -5.65 -0.56 -23.53
C TYR A 79 -4.41 0.09 -24.16
N GLY A 80 -4.16 -0.21 -25.45
CA GLY A 80 -2.97 0.30 -26.12
C GLY A 80 -1.65 -0.16 -25.51
N GLY A 81 -1.61 -1.39 -24.91
CA GLY A 81 -0.41 -1.96 -24.30
C GLY A 81 -0.22 -1.62 -22.81
N ALA A 82 -1.06 -0.75 -22.23
CA ALA A 82 -1.05 -0.43 -20.81
C ALA A 82 -2.27 -1.02 -20.11
N THR A 83 -2.12 -1.42 -18.84
CA THR A 83 -3.20 -1.88 -17.98
C THR A 83 -4.06 -0.70 -17.50
N ASN A 84 -5.31 -0.95 -17.08
CA ASN A 84 -6.15 0.07 -16.45
C ASN A 84 -6.02 -0.04 -14.93
N GLU A 85 -5.16 0.76 -14.35
CA GLU A 85 -4.88 0.77 -12.93
C GLU A 85 -5.08 2.14 -12.31
N TRP A 86 -5.66 2.17 -11.09
CA TRP A 86 -5.98 3.37 -10.34
C TRP A 86 -5.48 3.27 -8.92
N ARG A 87 -5.03 4.39 -8.37
CA ARG A 87 -4.60 4.50 -6.97
C ARG A 87 -5.53 5.41 -6.19
N ALA A 88 -6.01 4.92 -5.04
CA ALA A 88 -6.70 5.74 -4.05
C ALA A 88 -5.82 5.96 -2.82
N PHE A 89 -5.90 7.16 -2.25
CA PHE A 89 -5.29 7.52 -0.98
C PHE A 89 -6.37 7.72 0.07
N TYR A 90 -6.13 7.17 1.27
CA TYR A 90 -7.05 7.26 2.40
C TYR A 90 -6.34 7.80 3.64
N LEU A 91 -7.00 8.69 4.38
CA LEU A 91 -6.57 9.16 5.69
C LEU A 91 -7.73 9.00 6.68
N ASP A 92 -7.50 8.27 7.79
CA ASP A 92 -8.47 8.05 8.85
C ASP A 92 -9.85 7.62 8.31
N ARG A 93 -9.87 6.63 7.43
CA ARG A 93 -11.05 6.07 6.75
C ARG A 93 -11.70 7.00 5.72
N ASN A 94 -11.15 8.18 5.48
CA ASN A 94 -11.67 9.09 4.47
C ASN A 94 -10.86 8.97 3.19
N LEU A 95 -11.55 8.85 2.07
CA LEU A 95 -10.96 8.93 0.75
C LEU A 95 -10.45 10.36 0.52
N LEU A 96 -9.16 10.49 0.22
CA LEU A 96 -8.55 11.78 -0.11
C LEU A 96 -8.57 12.04 -1.62
N ASN A 97 -8.20 11.03 -2.38
CA ASN A 97 -8.03 11.15 -3.83
C ASN A 97 -8.08 9.79 -4.50
N VAL A 98 -8.58 9.75 -5.74
CA VAL A 98 -8.49 8.60 -6.66
C VAL A 98 -7.94 9.11 -7.97
N CYS A 99 -6.83 8.54 -8.44
CA CYS A 99 -6.25 8.91 -9.72
C CYS A 99 -5.73 7.68 -10.48
N ARG A 100 -5.62 7.81 -11.79
CA ARG A 100 -4.96 6.78 -12.62
C ARG A 100 -3.50 6.68 -12.22
N ASN A 101 -2.96 5.47 -12.18
CA ASN A 101 -1.54 5.25 -12.00
C ASN A 101 -0.73 5.84 -13.16
N SER A 102 0.58 6.03 -12.95
CA SER A 102 1.47 6.55 -13.99
C SER A 102 1.47 5.64 -15.21
N ASN A 103 1.53 6.26 -16.40
CA ASN A 103 1.55 5.58 -17.70
C ASN A 103 0.29 4.75 -18.03
N GLN A 104 -0.81 4.98 -17.34
CA GLN A 104 -2.08 4.30 -17.61
C GLN A 104 -2.90 5.02 -18.68
N PRO A 105 -3.79 4.31 -19.40
CA PRO A 105 -4.59 4.89 -20.49
C PRO A 105 -5.53 5.99 -19.97
N THR A 106 -5.90 6.94 -20.85
CA THR A 106 -6.66 8.14 -20.45
C THR A 106 -8.17 7.99 -20.53
N ASN A 107 -8.67 7.26 -21.52
CA ASN A 107 -10.11 7.15 -21.82
C ASN A 107 -10.63 5.76 -21.47
N VAL A 108 -10.53 5.38 -20.18
CA VAL A 108 -10.94 4.07 -19.70
C VAL A 108 -11.81 4.21 -18.46
N ALA A 109 -12.53 3.15 -18.13
CA ALA A 109 -13.39 3.09 -16.95
C ALA A 109 -12.62 3.42 -15.67
N LYS A 110 -13.33 4.00 -14.72
CA LYS A 110 -12.86 4.17 -13.33
C LYS A 110 -13.27 2.96 -12.50
N PRO A 111 -12.56 2.67 -11.40
CA PRO A 111 -13.04 1.66 -10.46
C PRO A 111 -14.42 2.06 -9.92
N PRO A 112 -15.31 1.08 -9.69
CA PRO A 112 -16.62 1.32 -9.08
C PRO A 112 -16.48 2.05 -7.74
N GLU A 113 -17.33 3.05 -7.51
CA GLU A 113 -17.26 3.85 -6.28
C GLU A 113 -17.47 2.99 -5.03
N GLU A 114 -18.37 2.00 -5.10
CA GLU A 114 -18.63 1.08 -4.00
C GLU A 114 -17.37 0.28 -3.63
N LEU A 115 -16.56 -0.16 -4.60
CA LEU A 115 -15.31 -0.85 -4.35
C LEU A 115 -14.28 0.08 -3.68
N VAL A 116 -14.18 1.32 -4.17
CA VAL A 116 -13.28 2.32 -3.58
C VAL A 116 -13.69 2.62 -2.14
N LEU A 117 -14.98 2.85 -1.87
CA LEU A 117 -15.49 3.14 -0.53
C LEU A 117 -15.38 1.93 0.41
N ALA A 118 -15.55 0.70 -0.08
CA ALA A 118 -15.36 -0.51 0.73
C ALA A 118 -13.94 -0.65 1.27
N CYS A 119 -12.94 -0.05 0.61
CA CYS A 119 -11.56 -0.05 1.06
C CYS A 119 -11.23 1.05 2.08
N SER A 120 -12.19 1.85 2.54
CA SER A 120 -11.96 2.96 3.47
C SER A 120 -11.58 2.54 4.90
N ASN A 121 -11.62 1.25 5.24
CA ASN A 121 -11.37 0.76 6.60
C ASN A 121 -10.37 -0.40 6.65
N LEU A 122 -9.13 -0.17 6.25
CA LEU A 122 -8.06 -1.19 6.30
C LEU A 122 -7.22 -1.17 7.59
N GLY A 123 -7.65 -0.47 8.62
CA GLY A 123 -6.97 -0.47 9.92
C GLY A 123 -5.69 0.38 9.99
N SER A 124 -5.24 0.97 8.89
CA SER A 124 -4.13 1.93 8.85
C SER A 124 -4.67 3.37 8.80
N PRO A 125 -4.02 4.33 9.49
CA PRO A 125 -4.47 5.72 9.45
C PRO A 125 -4.19 6.42 8.11
N TYR A 126 -3.15 6.02 7.36
CA TYR A 126 -2.82 6.63 6.08
C TYR A 126 -2.22 5.59 5.14
N TYR A 127 -2.94 5.27 4.07
CA TYR A 127 -2.59 4.18 3.15
C TYR A 127 -3.09 4.43 1.73
N THR A 128 -2.57 3.63 0.81
CA THR A 128 -3.04 3.56 -0.57
C THR A 128 -3.65 2.20 -0.88
N VAL A 129 -4.56 2.21 -1.84
CA VAL A 129 -5.09 0.99 -2.46
C VAL A 129 -4.98 1.15 -3.97
N ASP A 130 -4.39 0.16 -4.63
CA ASP A 130 -4.32 0.09 -6.08
C ASP A 130 -5.39 -0.87 -6.60
N PHE A 131 -6.19 -0.38 -7.52
CA PHE A 131 -7.26 -1.10 -8.21
C PHE A 131 -6.85 -1.38 -9.64
N ALA A 132 -7.26 -2.52 -10.19
CA ALA A 132 -7.08 -2.83 -11.59
C ALA A 132 -8.33 -3.46 -12.19
N GLU A 133 -8.57 -3.15 -13.46
CA GLU A 133 -9.61 -3.78 -14.26
C GLU A 133 -9.11 -5.11 -14.84
N ARG A 134 -9.91 -6.16 -14.73
CA ARG A 134 -9.64 -7.46 -15.33
C ARG A 134 -10.19 -7.54 -16.76
N VAL A 135 -9.70 -8.50 -17.53
CA VAL A 135 -10.17 -8.75 -18.90
C VAL A 135 -11.67 -9.03 -19.01
N ASP A 136 -12.30 -9.51 -17.93
CA ASP A 136 -13.74 -9.74 -17.84
C ASP A 136 -14.54 -8.51 -17.43
N GLY A 137 -13.89 -7.34 -17.31
CA GLY A 137 -14.49 -6.07 -16.89
C GLY A 137 -14.73 -5.94 -15.39
N THR A 138 -14.41 -6.96 -14.60
CA THR A 138 -14.48 -6.85 -13.12
C THR A 138 -13.27 -6.11 -12.56
N TRP A 139 -13.42 -5.55 -11.35
CA TRP A 139 -12.36 -4.80 -10.69
C TRP A 139 -11.84 -5.54 -9.46
N ILE A 140 -10.53 -5.44 -9.25
CA ILE A 140 -9.86 -6.04 -8.10
C ILE A 140 -8.93 -5.07 -7.41
N VAL A 141 -8.66 -5.31 -6.13
CA VAL A 141 -7.54 -4.71 -5.41
C VAL A 141 -6.27 -5.52 -5.75
N VAL A 142 -5.26 -4.86 -6.31
CA VAL A 142 -3.98 -5.48 -6.65
C VAL A 142 -2.91 -5.27 -5.59
N GLU A 143 -2.93 -4.12 -4.91
CA GLU A 143 -1.93 -3.78 -3.89
C GLU A 143 -2.52 -2.81 -2.86
N THR A 144 -2.01 -2.91 -1.62
CA THR A 144 -2.18 -1.89 -0.60
C THR A 144 -0.80 -1.42 -0.16
N GLY A 145 -0.64 -0.14 0.08
CA GLY A 145 0.64 0.45 0.45
C GLY A 145 0.52 1.46 1.58
N ASP A 146 1.65 1.75 2.22
CA ASP A 146 1.75 2.87 3.16
C ASP A 146 1.67 4.19 2.38
N GLY A 147 0.74 5.06 2.75
CA GLY A 147 0.54 6.36 2.11
C GLY A 147 1.76 7.28 2.19
N GLN A 148 2.64 7.08 3.18
CA GLN A 148 3.84 7.90 3.37
C GLN A 148 4.93 7.63 2.33
N VAL A 149 4.99 6.39 1.81
CA VAL A 149 6.00 5.97 0.84
C VAL A 149 5.43 5.74 -0.56
N SER A 150 4.11 5.79 -0.70
CA SER A 150 3.42 5.67 -1.98
C SER A 150 3.60 6.96 -2.79
N GLY A 151 4.18 6.86 -3.97
CA GLY A 151 4.35 8.00 -4.88
C GLY A 151 3.03 8.48 -5.48
N LEU A 152 2.98 9.75 -5.85
CA LEU A 152 1.90 10.31 -6.65
C LEU A 152 2.02 9.85 -8.11
N ALA A 153 0.88 9.67 -8.77
CA ALA A 153 0.86 9.40 -10.20
C ALA A 153 1.32 10.64 -11.00
N ALA A 154 1.95 10.42 -12.15
CA ALA A 154 2.47 11.52 -12.98
C ALA A 154 1.41 12.54 -13.43
N ALA A 155 0.15 12.10 -13.55
CA ALA A 155 -0.98 12.96 -13.90
C ALA A 155 -1.63 13.67 -12.72
N GLN A 156 -1.14 13.43 -11.50
CA GLN A 156 -1.68 14.00 -10.26
C GLN A 156 -0.95 15.29 -9.92
N ASP A 157 -1.70 16.37 -9.76
CA ASP A 157 -1.13 17.65 -9.31
C ASP A 157 -0.70 17.54 -7.83
N PRO A 158 0.61 17.63 -7.54
CA PRO A 158 1.10 17.49 -6.17
C PRO A 158 0.65 18.64 -5.27
N VAL A 159 0.46 19.85 -5.80
CA VAL A 159 0.01 21.00 -5.01
C VAL A 159 -1.41 20.77 -4.51
N ILE A 160 -2.31 20.39 -5.42
CA ILE A 160 -3.72 20.07 -5.09
C ILE A 160 -3.76 18.90 -4.10
N TYR A 161 -2.99 17.84 -4.36
CA TYR A 161 -2.97 16.67 -3.48
C TYR A 161 -2.53 17.03 -2.06
N TYR A 162 -1.39 17.73 -1.90
CA TYR A 162 -0.89 18.09 -0.58
C TYR A 162 -1.76 19.12 0.13
N GLN A 163 -2.49 19.96 -0.59
CA GLN A 163 -3.49 20.85 0.01
C GLN A 163 -4.65 20.03 0.62
N VAL A 164 -5.21 19.06 -0.12
CA VAL A 164 -6.27 18.17 0.38
C VAL A 164 -5.79 17.38 1.61
N LEU A 165 -4.55 16.88 1.58
CA LEU A 165 -3.95 16.16 2.72
C LEU A 165 -3.78 17.08 3.93
N ALA A 166 -3.28 18.30 3.73
CA ALA A 166 -3.11 19.29 4.80
C ALA A 166 -4.44 19.64 5.46
N ASP A 167 -5.47 19.92 4.66
CA ASP A 167 -6.82 20.24 5.15
C ASP A 167 -7.43 19.08 5.94
N ALA A 168 -7.21 17.83 5.49
CA ALA A 168 -7.67 16.65 6.20
C ALA A 168 -6.96 16.45 7.55
N LEU A 169 -5.64 16.68 7.61
CA LEU A 169 -4.86 16.65 8.85
C LEU A 169 -5.26 17.75 9.82
N GLU A 170 -5.55 18.95 9.33
CA GLU A 170 -6.05 20.04 10.18
C GLU A 170 -7.42 19.74 10.77
N ARG A 171 -8.35 19.18 10.00
CA ARG A 171 -9.66 18.72 10.51
C ARG A 171 -9.50 17.71 11.61
N ARG A 172 -8.61 16.71 11.42
CA ARG A 172 -8.29 15.71 12.44
C ARG A 172 -7.79 16.35 13.74
N MET A 173 -6.81 17.26 13.65
CA MET A 173 -6.27 17.94 14.83
C MET A 173 -7.32 18.76 15.58
N ARG A 174 -8.23 19.41 14.88
CA ARG A 174 -9.35 20.16 15.49
C ARG A 174 -10.31 19.24 16.22
N THR A 175 -10.63 18.08 15.64
CA THR A 175 -11.49 17.07 16.26
C THR A 175 -10.85 16.49 17.52
N GLU A 176 -9.58 16.11 17.47
CA GLU A 176 -8.83 15.61 18.64
C GLU A 176 -8.74 16.68 19.75
N ALA A 177 -8.47 17.93 19.41
CA ALA A 177 -8.46 19.05 20.37
C ALA A 177 -9.84 19.31 20.97
N GLY A 178 -10.89 19.19 20.18
CA GLY A 178 -12.29 19.29 20.63
C GLY A 178 -12.66 18.18 21.60
N LEU A 179 -12.27 16.92 21.33
CA LEU A 179 -12.49 15.79 22.21
C LEU A 179 -11.74 15.96 23.54
N VAL A 180 -10.50 16.46 23.51
CA VAL A 180 -9.72 16.74 24.74
C VAL A 180 -10.42 17.83 25.57
N ARG A 181 -10.96 18.87 24.95
CA ARG A 181 -11.72 19.92 25.67
C ARG A 181 -13.02 19.38 26.29
N LEU A 182 -13.72 18.49 25.61
CA LEU A 182 -14.94 17.86 26.11
C LEU A 182 -14.64 16.91 27.28
N ALA A 183 -13.54 16.17 27.22
CA ALA A 183 -13.15 15.20 28.25
C ALA A 183 -12.61 15.87 29.52
N PHE A 184 -11.95 17.03 29.42
CA PHE A 184 -11.26 17.67 30.53
C PHE A 184 -11.79 19.07 30.90
N GLY A 185 -12.85 19.55 30.22
CA GLY A 185 -13.45 20.87 30.43
C GLY A 185 -12.61 22.05 29.93
N PRO A 186 -13.14 23.27 30.00
CA PRO A 186 -12.49 24.46 29.41
C PRO A 186 -11.17 24.91 30.09
N SER A 187 -10.82 24.31 31.23
CA SER A 187 -9.60 24.66 32.03
C SER A 187 -8.36 23.82 31.73
N ALA A 188 -8.41 22.84 30.82
CA ALA A 188 -7.23 22.07 30.44
C ALA A 188 -6.33 22.86 29.50
N THR A 189 -5.62 23.84 30.04
CA THR A 189 -4.46 24.46 29.38
C THR A 189 -3.37 23.40 29.29
N LEU A 190 -3.06 22.92 28.10
CA LEU A 190 -1.89 22.07 27.84
C LEU A 190 -0.63 22.82 28.30
N ARG A 191 -0.24 22.71 29.57
CA ARG A 191 1.05 23.15 30.04
C ARG A 191 2.09 22.31 29.32
N ARG A 192 2.80 22.95 28.39
CA ARG A 192 4.03 22.44 27.81
C ARG A 192 5.01 22.12 28.95
N VAL A 193 5.14 20.85 29.31
CA VAL A 193 6.23 20.41 30.17
C VAL A 193 7.50 20.40 29.34
N CYS A 194 8.13 21.55 29.17
CA CYS A 194 9.53 21.65 28.76
C CYS A 194 10.38 21.60 30.04
N ARG A 195 10.80 20.39 30.47
CA ARG A 195 11.90 20.26 31.42
C ARG A 195 13.21 20.15 30.64
N GLY A 196 14.16 20.99 30.96
CA GLY A 196 15.57 20.85 30.62
C GLY A 196 16.11 21.94 29.71
N GLY A 197 17.01 22.77 30.28
CA GLY A 197 17.63 23.92 29.66
C GLY A 197 18.57 23.62 28.49
N GLY A 198 18.78 24.64 27.65
CA GLY A 198 19.75 24.65 26.57
C GLY A 198 19.36 25.64 25.48
N VAL A 199 20.18 26.59 25.26
CA VAL A 199 20.20 27.71 24.34
C VAL A 199 19.39 27.55 23.05
N ALA A 200 18.49 28.49 22.80
CA ALA A 200 17.59 28.54 21.67
C ALA A 200 18.27 29.09 20.41
N THR A 201 18.36 28.29 19.37
CA THR A 201 18.40 28.80 18.00
C THR A 201 17.02 28.59 17.36
N ARG A 202 16.37 29.70 17.00
CA ARG A 202 15.07 29.75 16.34
C ARG A 202 15.16 29.11 14.95
N LYS A 203 14.82 27.81 14.81
CA LYS A 203 14.40 27.24 13.53
C LYS A 203 12.87 27.15 13.54
N ARG A 204 12.21 27.89 12.65
CA ARG A 204 10.77 27.74 12.39
C ARG A 204 10.52 26.32 11.91
N ARG A 205 10.02 25.44 12.77
CA ARG A 205 9.57 24.11 12.38
C ARG A 205 8.24 24.24 11.61
N CYS A 206 8.23 23.73 10.39
CA CYS A 206 7.03 23.61 9.59
C CYS A 206 5.96 22.83 10.37
N ARG A 207 4.74 23.37 10.49
CA ARG A 207 3.61 22.75 11.20
C ARG A 207 3.26 21.34 10.65
N ILE A 208 3.54 21.11 9.38
CA ILE A 208 3.31 19.83 8.67
C ILE A 208 4.20 18.71 9.24
N CYS A 209 5.45 18.99 9.58
CA CYS A 209 6.39 17.99 10.13
C CYS A 209 5.99 17.47 11.51
N VAL A 210 5.23 18.23 12.30
CA VAL A 210 4.76 17.80 13.63
C VAL A 210 3.60 16.80 13.49
N GLY A 211 2.69 17.00 12.53
CA GLY A 211 1.58 16.08 12.26
C GLY A 211 2.07 14.70 11.79
N LEU A 212 3.06 14.68 10.89
CA LEU A 212 3.66 13.42 10.38
C LEU A 212 4.40 12.64 11.46
N SER A 213 5.07 13.30 12.40
CA SER A 213 5.76 12.63 13.52
C SER A 213 4.82 11.95 14.51
N VAL A 214 3.58 12.42 14.64
CA VAL A 214 2.56 11.80 15.49
C VAL A 214 1.97 10.55 14.81
N LEU A 215 1.83 10.57 13.48
CA LEU A 215 1.39 9.42 12.68
C LEU A 215 2.38 8.24 12.77
N MET A 216 3.68 8.51 12.74
CA MET A 216 4.73 7.46 12.81
C MET A 216 4.75 6.68 14.14
N LYS A 217 4.23 7.23 15.24
CA LYS A 217 4.30 6.58 16.57
C LYS A 217 3.15 5.62 16.87
N ARG A 218 2.16 5.45 15.99
CA ARG A 218 0.96 4.64 16.23
C ARG A 218 0.66 3.54 15.21
N SER A 219 1.59 3.20 14.34
CA SER A 219 1.40 2.04 13.46
C SER A 219 2.23 0.85 13.93
N PRO A 220 1.67 -0.10 14.68
CA PRO A 220 2.16 -1.45 14.62
C PRO A 220 1.83 -1.96 13.20
N LEU A 221 2.81 -2.49 12.50
CA LEU A 221 2.64 -3.29 11.29
C LEU A 221 1.75 -4.49 11.67
N ILE A 222 0.43 -4.35 11.52
CA ILE A 222 -0.49 -5.48 11.61
C ILE A 222 -0.48 -6.13 10.23
N TRP A 223 0.35 -7.15 10.09
CA TRP A 223 0.22 -8.13 9.04
C TRP A 223 -1.06 -8.92 9.33
N LEU A 224 -2.05 -8.81 8.44
CA LEU A 224 -3.19 -9.72 8.44
C LEU A 224 -2.65 -11.12 8.06
N THR A 225 -2.26 -11.87 9.07
CA THR A 225 -2.21 -13.32 9.00
C THR A 225 -3.63 -13.78 9.25
N ASP A 226 -4.39 -14.08 8.19
CA ASP A 226 -5.61 -14.85 8.35
C ASP A 226 -5.22 -16.20 8.95
N GLY A 227 -5.75 -16.44 10.14
CA GLY A 227 -5.54 -17.65 10.91
C GLY A 227 -5.98 -18.88 10.11
N LEU A 228 -5.06 -19.80 9.96
CA LEU A 228 -5.36 -21.22 9.78
C LEU A 228 -5.24 -21.85 11.17
N GLU A 229 -6.32 -21.82 11.94
CA GLU A 229 -6.57 -22.82 12.96
C GLU A 229 -7.67 -23.78 12.47
N ASN A 230 -7.28 -25.06 12.46
CA ASN A 230 -7.98 -26.32 12.20
C ASN A 230 -8.14 -26.72 10.74
#